data_f9d0a90efa8bd3795ee2ca317c299fb9
#
_entry.id   f9d0a90efa8bd3795ee2ca317c299fb9
#
_cell.length_a   1.000
_cell.length_b   1.000
_cell.length_c   1.000
_cell.angle_alpha   90.00
_cell.angle_beta   90.00
_cell.angle_gamma   90.00
#
_symmetry.space_group_name_H-M   'P 1'
#
loop_
_entity.id
_entity.type
_entity.pdbx_description
1 polymer ?
#
loop_
_entity_poly.entity_id
_entity_poly.type
_entity_poly.pdbx_seq_one_letter_code
_entity_poly.pdbx_strand_id
1 'polypeptide(L)'
;MNETTIRLLIHGANGRMGQALQRLCDEESGRVVVAAVSRTVGARVIDGIPQFASSELTGVPEFDVAIDFSLPEGFDAILGLCIARNKPLVSGTTGLSESQVTALDAASARIPLVCASNFSLGVAVLHDLVERAA
;
A
#
# COMPACT_ATOMS: atom_id res chain seq x y z
N MET A 1 -9.56 -25.27 -9.69
CA MET A 1 -10.05 -24.16 -8.88
C MET A 1 -9.12 -22.95 -9.00
N ASN A 2 -9.69 -21.82 -9.18
CA ASN A 2 -8.89 -20.60 -9.36
C ASN A 2 -8.59 -19.97 -8.02
N GLU A 3 -7.31 -19.84 -7.72
CA GLU A 3 -6.90 -19.06 -6.58
C GLU A 3 -7.06 -17.58 -6.91
N THR A 4 -7.65 -16.83 -6.02
CA THR A 4 -7.75 -15.39 -6.18
C THR A 4 -6.39 -14.79 -5.86
N THR A 5 -5.80 -14.11 -6.84
CA THR A 5 -4.55 -13.38 -6.63
C THR A 5 -4.88 -12.00 -6.09
N ILE A 6 -4.28 -11.63 -4.97
CA ILE A 6 -4.43 -10.31 -4.36
C ILE A 6 -3.47 -9.35 -5.03
N ARG A 7 -4.01 -8.27 -5.58
CA ARG A 7 -3.24 -7.24 -6.26
C ARG A 7 -2.88 -6.14 -5.28
N LEU A 8 -1.59 -5.89 -5.12
CA LEU A 8 -1.08 -4.93 -4.15
C LEU A 8 -0.50 -3.69 -4.83
N LEU A 9 -0.82 -2.53 -4.26
CA LEU A 9 -0.11 -1.30 -4.53
C LEU A 9 0.79 -1.03 -3.33
N ILE A 10 2.09 -0.81 -3.57
CA ILE A 10 3.04 -0.50 -2.50
C ILE A 10 3.47 0.96 -2.64
N HIS A 11 3.13 1.77 -1.65
CA HIS A 11 3.51 3.17 -1.56
C HIS A 11 4.72 3.28 -0.64
N GLY A 12 5.74 4.01 -1.05
CA GLY A 12 7.03 3.99 -0.38
C GLY A 12 7.86 2.79 -0.81
N ALA A 13 7.73 2.39 -2.06
CA ALA A 13 8.30 1.15 -2.59
C ALA A 13 9.83 1.12 -2.55
N ASN A 14 10.50 2.28 -2.60
CA ASN A 14 11.96 2.37 -2.57
C ASN A 14 12.53 2.29 -1.16
N GLY A 15 11.71 2.38 -0.13
CA GLY A 15 12.16 2.26 1.25
C GLY A 15 12.47 0.81 1.63
N ARG A 16 13.03 0.62 2.84
CA ARG A 16 13.40 -0.71 3.32
C ARG A 16 12.20 -1.65 3.40
N MET A 17 11.11 -1.17 3.98
CA MET A 17 9.91 -2.00 4.14
C MET A 17 9.23 -2.25 2.79
N GLY A 18 9.18 -1.24 1.92
CA GLY A 18 8.63 -1.39 0.59
C GLY A 18 9.36 -2.44 -0.22
N GLN A 19 10.69 -2.45 -0.16
CA GLN A 19 11.50 -3.45 -0.85
C GLN A 19 11.33 -4.84 -0.25
N ALA A 20 11.26 -4.93 1.09
CA ALA A 20 11.03 -6.20 1.77
C ALA A 20 9.68 -6.80 1.38
N LEU A 21 8.64 -5.98 1.29
CA LEU A 21 7.31 -6.42 0.88
C LEU A 21 7.31 -6.93 -0.56
N GLN A 22 8.00 -6.25 -1.46
CA GLN A 22 8.10 -6.70 -2.84
C GLN A 22 8.79 -8.06 -2.95
N ARG A 23 9.86 -8.28 -2.18
CA ARG A 23 10.53 -9.58 -2.13
C ARG A 23 9.61 -10.66 -1.58
N LEU A 24 8.88 -10.35 -0.52
CA LEU A 24 7.96 -11.31 0.09
C LEU A 24 6.85 -11.71 -0.89
N CYS A 25 6.31 -10.77 -1.64
CA CYS A 25 5.30 -11.06 -2.65
C CYS A 25 5.85 -11.90 -3.80
N ASP A 26 7.11 -11.70 -4.17
CA ASP A 26 7.76 -12.49 -5.21
C ASP A 26 7.97 -13.94 -4.79
N GLU A 27 8.25 -14.17 -3.51
CA GLU A 27 8.52 -15.50 -2.97
C GLU A 27 7.25 -16.32 -2.71
N GLU A 28 6.12 -15.65 -2.46
CA GLU A 28 4.89 -16.34 -2.10
C GLU A 28 3.83 -16.18 -3.18
N SER A 29 3.14 -17.29 -3.48
CA SER A 29 2.02 -17.27 -4.42
C SER A 29 0.77 -16.62 -3.82
N GLY A 30 -0.15 -16.21 -4.67
CA GLY A 30 -1.42 -15.62 -4.25
C GLY A 30 -1.39 -14.11 -4.12
N ARG A 31 -0.23 -13.48 -4.34
CA ARG A 31 -0.07 -12.03 -4.28
C ARG A 31 0.72 -11.53 -5.48
N VAL A 32 0.40 -10.35 -5.94
CA VAL A 32 1.14 -9.69 -7.00
C VAL A 32 1.20 -8.19 -6.74
N VAL A 33 2.37 -7.59 -6.92
CA VAL A 33 2.52 -6.15 -6.87
C VAL A 33 2.19 -5.59 -8.24
N VAL A 34 1.10 -4.85 -8.34
CA VAL A 34 0.67 -4.26 -9.60
C VAL A 34 1.16 -2.84 -9.80
N ALA A 35 1.57 -2.19 -8.72
CA ALA A 35 2.12 -0.84 -8.78
C ALA A 35 3.07 -0.61 -7.61
N ALA A 36 4.27 -0.14 -7.91
CA ALA A 36 5.23 0.32 -6.91
C ALA A 36 5.33 1.83 -7.03
N VAL A 37 5.05 2.54 -5.94
CA VAL A 37 4.92 4.00 -5.95
C VAL A 37 5.99 4.61 -5.04
N SER A 38 6.74 5.56 -5.58
CA SER A 38 7.81 6.27 -4.88
C SER A 38 7.72 7.76 -5.20
N ARG A 39 8.47 8.59 -4.48
CA ARG A 39 8.45 10.02 -4.75
C ARG A 39 8.94 10.36 -6.14
N THR A 40 9.97 9.65 -6.59
CA THR A 40 10.52 9.84 -7.93
C THR A 40 10.67 8.49 -8.60
N VAL A 41 10.58 8.48 -9.92
CA VAL A 41 10.66 7.26 -10.72
C VAL A 41 11.78 7.40 -11.74
N GLY A 42 12.71 6.45 -11.74
CA GLY A 42 13.72 6.32 -12.78
C GLY A 42 13.18 5.45 -13.92
N ALA A 43 13.31 4.14 -13.75
CA ALA A 43 12.78 3.18 -14.71
C ALA A 43 11.26 3.01 -14.50
N ARG A 44 10.51 2.85 -15.58
CA ARG A 44 9.06 2.67 -15.50
C ARG A 44 8.64 1.24 -15.16
N VAL A 45 9.53 0.29 -15.29
CA VAL A 45 9.31 -1.11 -14.90
C VAL A 45 10.58 -1.64 -14.28
N ILE A 46 10.46 -2.26 -13.11
CA ILE A 46 11.57 -2.93 -12.42
C ILE A 46 11.09 -4.32 -12.02
N ASP A 47 11.79 -5.35 -12.46
CA ASP A 47 11.44 -6.77 -12.20
C ASP A 47 9.99 -7.09 -12.56
N GLY A 48 9.51 -6.52 -13.67
CA GLY A 48 8.14 -6.72 -14.13
C GLY A 48 7.09 -5.91 -13.40
N ILE A 49 7.47 -5.09 -12.42
CA ILE A 49 6.54 -4.28 -11.64
C ILE A 49 6.50 -2.85 -12.19
N PRO A 50 5.32 -2.35 -12.59
CA PRO A 50 5.18 -0.96 -13.03
C PRO A 50 5.50 0.01 -11.91
N GLN A 51 6.24 1.06 -12.24
CA GLN A 51 6.71 2.08 -11.30
C GLN A 51 5.98 3.39 -11.54
N PHE A 52 5.49 4.00 -10.48
CA PHE A 52 4.77 5.26 -10.53
C PHE A 52 5.34 6.27 -9.55
N ALA A 53 5.29 7.55 -9.90
CA ALA A 53 5.58 8.61 -8.94
C ALA A 53 4.33 8.87 -8.07
N SER A 54 4.54 9.38 -6.86
CA SER A 54 3.42 9.72 -5.97
C SER A 54 2.47 10.75 -6.59
N SER A 55 2.95 11.57 -7.50
CA SER A 55 2.13 12.53 -8.24
C SER A 55 1.26 11.85 -9.32
N GLU A 56 1.50 10.57 -9.61
CA GLU A 56 0.81 9.83 -10.68
C GLU A 56 -0.18 8.80 -10.14
N LEU A 57 -0.58 8.91 -8.88
CA LEU A 57 -1.43 7.90 -8.23
C LEU A 57 -2.77 7.68 -8.94
N THR A 58 -3.31 8.69 -9.59
CA THR A 58 -4.58 8.54 -10.31
C THR A 58 -4.46 7.61 -11.52
N GLY A 59 -3.26 7.40 -12.02
CA GLY A 59 -3.00 6.55 -13.18
C GLY A 59 -2.62 5.11 -12.86
N VAL A 60 -2.59 4.70 -11.58
CA VAL A 60 -2.22 3.33 -11.22
C VAL A 60 -3.33 2.35 -11.62
N PRO A 61 -2.96 1.10 -11.95
CA PRO A 61 -3.97 0.10 -12.32
C PRO A 61 -4.84 -0.29 -11.12
N GLU A 62 -5.85 -1.12 -11.37
CA GLU A 62 -6.68 -1.67 -10.32
C GLU A 62 -5.83 -2.46 -9.32
N PHE A 63 -6.11 -2.27 -8.06
CA PHE A 63 -5.48 -3.02 -6.97
C PHE A 63 -6.55 -3.40 -5.95
N ASP A 64 -6.22 -4.35 -5.10
CA ASP A 64 -7.14 -4.83 -4.06
C ASP A 64 -6.83 -4.23 -2.70
N VAL A 65 -5.56 -4.02 -2.40
CA VAL A 65 -5.10 -3.43 -1.14
C VAL A 65 -3.90 -2.53 -1.42
N ALA A 66 -3.89 -1.36 -0.78
CA ALA A 66 -2.71 -0.49 -0.78
C ALA A 66 -1.96 -0.67 0.53
N ILE A 67 -0.64 -0.73 0.44
CA ILE A 67 0.25 -0.82 1.59
C ILE A 67 1.16 0.40 1.56
N ASP A 68 1.17 1.15 2.64
CA ASP A 68 1.88 2.42 2.72
C ASP A 68 2.95 2.40 3.81
N PHE A 69 4.21 2.51 3.40
CA PHE A 69 5.36 2.73 4.26
C PHE A 69 6.16 3.92 3.75
N SER A 70 5.45 4.98 3.42
CA SER A 70 6.06 6.22 2.94
C SER A 70 6.33 7.20 4.10
N LEU A 71 6.47 8.45 3.76
CA LEU A 71 6.60 9.54 4.73
C LEU A 71 5.26 10.24 4.90
N PRO A 72 5.07 11.03 5.99
CA PRO A 72 3.82 11.74 6.20
C PRO A 72 3.40 12.62 5.01
N GLU A 73 4.36 13.16 4.28
CA GLU A 73 4.09 13.98 3.09
C GLU A 73 3.32 13.22 2.00
N GLY A 74 3.48 11.91 1.94
CA GLY A 74 2.79 11.08 0.95
C GLY A 74 1.48 10.48 1.42
N PHE A 75 1.18 10.61 2.70
CA PHE A 75 0.04 9.91 3.30
C PHE A 75 -1.30 10.37 2.76
N ASP A 76 -1.49 11.69 2.62
CA ASP A 76 -2.77 12.23 2.17
C ASP A 76 -3.14 11.74 0.77
N ALA A 77 -2.16 11.63 -0.11
CA ALA A 77 -2.39 11.19 -1.48
C ALA A 77 -2.84 9.73 -1.54
N ILE A 78 -2.18 8.84 -0.80
CA ILE A 78 -2.56 7.42 -0.81
C ILE A 78 -3.90 7.18 -0.09
N LEU A 79 -4.14 7.89 1.00
CA LEU A 79 -5.43 7.81 1.69
C LEU A 79 -6.56 8.27 0.78
N GLY A 80 -6.37 9.39 0.09
CA GLY A 80 -7.35 9.92 -0.85
C GLY A 80 -7.65 8.94 -1.99
N LEU A 81 -6.63 8.30 -2.53
CA LEU A 81 -6.80 7.32 -3.58
C LEU A 81 -7.64 6.12 -3.11
N CYS A 82 -7.33 5.61 -1.92
CA CYS A 82 -8.05 4.46 -1.37
C CYS A 82 -9.51 4.79 -1.09
N ILE A 83 -9.79 5.99 -0.57
CA ILE A 83 -11.17 6.44 -0.38
C ILE A 83 -11.89 6.55 -1.72
N ALA A 84 -11.26 7.19 -2.70
CA ALA A 84 -11.88 7.39 -4.02
C ALA A 84 -12.20 6.07 -4.71
N ARG A 85 -11.35 5.06 -4.55
CA ARG A 85 -11.53 3.75 -5.18
C ARG A 85 -12.21 2.73 -4.27
N ASN A 86 -12.52 3.11 -3.03
CA ASN A 86 -13.13 2.23 -2.03
C ASN A 86 -12.27 0.98 -1.79
N LYS A 87 -10.99 1.18 -1.53
CA LYS A 87 -10.03 0.10 -1.31
C LYS A 87 -9.42 0.15 0.09
N PRO A 88 -9.09 -1.01 0.67
CA PRO A 88 -8.41 -1.07 1.96
C PRO A 88 -7.02 -0.46 1.92
N LEU A 89 -6.62 0.13 3.04
CA LEU A 89 -5.27 0.68 3.23
C LEU A 89 -4.64 0.12 4.49
N VAL A 90 -3.42 -0.38 4.36
CA VAL A 90 -2.55 -0.74 5.48
C VAL A 90 -1.40 0.26 5.50
N SER A 91 -1.29 1.03 6.57
CA SER A 91 -0.24 2.04 6.66
C SER A 91 0.66 1.82 7.89
N GLY A 92 1.97 1.85 7.64
CA GLY A 92 2.99 1.87 8.68
C GLY A 92 3.71 3.20 8.76
N THR A 93 3.21 4.23 8.10
CA THR A 93 3.80 5.57 8.14
C THR A 93 3.66 6.16 9.54
N THR A 94 4.77 6.62 10.10
CA THR A 94 4.81 7.24 11.43
C THR A 94 4.92 8.75 11.32
N GLY A 95 4.64 9.46 12.41
CA GLY A 95 4.78 10.91 12.45
C GLY A 95 3.64 11.68 11.80
N LEU A 96 2.46 11.08 11.70
CA LEU A 96 1.29 11.75 11.13
C LEU A 96 0.90 12.96 11.98
N SER A 97 0.46 14.03 11.32
CA SER A 97 -0.04 15.23 11.98
C SER A 97 -1.43 14.96 12.57
N GLU A 98 -1.89 15.88 13.43
CA GLU A 98 -3.24 15.81 13.99
C GLU A 98 -4.31 15.80 12.89
N SER A 99 -4.14 16.62 11.86
CA SER A 99 -5.08 16.64 10.74
C SER A 99 -5.08 15.35 9.96
N GLN A 100 -3.92 14.69 9.83
CA GLN A 100 -3.83 13.39 9.18
C GLN A 100 -4.49 12.30 10.00
N VAL A 101 -4.32 12.31 11.32
CA VAL A 101 -5.00 11.37 12.22
C VAL A 101 -6.51 11.56 12.15
N THR A 102 -6.96 12.81 12.14
CA THR A 102 -8.39 13.10 11.99
C THR A 102 -8.94 12.58 10.65
N ALA A 103 -8.19 12.77 9.57
CA ALA A 103 -8.58 12.26 8.26
C ALA A 103 -8.63 10.72 8.25
N LEU A 104 -7.68 10.09 8.92
CA LEU A 104 -7.63 8.64 9.06
C LEU A 104 -8.86 8.11 9.80
N ASP A 105 -9.23 8.74 10.91
CA ASP A 105 -10.41 8.37 11.68
C ASP A 105 -11.68 8.51 10.85
N ALA A 106 -11.82 9.60 10.11
CA ALA A 106 -12.98 9.81 9.24
C ALA A 106 -13.04 8.75 8.14
N ALA A 107 -11.89 8.41 7.56
CA ALA A 107 -11.81 7.41 6.50
C ALA A 107 -12.15 6.00 6.98
N SER A 108 -11.92 5.70 8.25
CA SER A 108 -12.22 4.37 8.82
C SER A 108 -13.70 4.00 8.75
N ALA A 109 -14.57 4.99 8.61
CA ALA A 109 -16.01 4.74 8.41
C ALA A 109 -16.35 4.41 6.96
N ARG A 110 -15.41 4.56 6.02
CA ARG A 110 -15.63 4.41 4.59
C ARG A 110 -14.88 3.25 3.97
N ILE A 111 -13.67 2.96 4.45
CA ILE A 111 -12.81 1.88 3.93
C ILE A 111 -12.19 1.12 5.09
N PRO A 112 -11.84 -0.17 4.89
CA PRO A 112 -11.03 -0.90 5.86
C PRO A 112 -9.66 -0.24 5.99
N LEU A 113 -9.25 0.03 7.23
CA LEU A 113 -7.99 0.70 7.53
C LEU A 113 -7.26 -0.02 8.64
N VAL A 114 -5.96 -0.21 8.45
CA VAL A 114 -5.06 -0.64 9.51
C VAL A 114 -3.88 0.32 9.52
N CYS A 115 -3.62 0.90 10.67
CA CYS A 115 -2.47 1.77 10.85
C CYS A 115 -1.67 1.25 12.04
N ALA A 116 -0.40 0.93 11.80
CA ALA A 116 0.47 0.39 12.83
C ALA A 116 1.81 1.10 12.80
N SER A 117 2.35 1.42 13.98
CA SER A 117 3.65 2.05 14.11
C SER A 117 4.78 1.05 14.30
N ASN A 118 4.46 -0.23 14.43
CA ASN A 118 5.43 -1.31 14.64
C ASN A 118 5.49 -2.20 13.41
N PHE A 119 6.67 -2.35 12.83
CA PHE A 119 6.86 -3.13 11.60
C PHE A 119 6.45 -4.60 11.75
N SER A 120 6.78 -5.23 12.88
CA SER A 120 6.40 -6.63 13.12
C SER A 120 4.89 -6.78 13.14
N LEU A 121 4.20 -5.85 13.78
CA LEU A 121 2.74 -5.85 13.83
C LEU A 121 2.18 -5.58 12.44
N GLY A 122 2.77 -4.65 11.67
CA GLY A 122 2.33 -4.35 10.32
C GLY A 122 2.42 -5.56 9.40
N VAL A 123 3.50 -6.32 9.47
CA VAL A 123 3.67 -7.54 8.68
C VAL A 123 2.65 -8.61 9.08
N ALA A 124 2.41 -8.79 10.38
CA ALA A 124 1.41 -9.74 10.85
C ALA A 124 0.01 -9.38 10.37
N VAL A 125 -0.33 -8.09 10.40
CA VAL A 125 -1.61 -7.60 9.90
C VAL A 125 -1.73 -7.81 8.41
N LEU A 126 -0.66 -7.59 7.65
CA LEU A 126 -0.65 -7.85 6.21
C LEU A 126 -0.98 -9.31 5.92
N HIS A 127 -0.33 -10.24 6.62
CA HIS A 127 -0.63 -11.66 6.47
C HIS A 127 -2.11 -11.95 6.73
N ASP A 128 -2.64 -11.43 7.83
CA ASP A 128 -4.03 -11.63 8.20
C ASP A 128 -4.98 -11.08 7.13
N LEU A 129 -4.72 -9.87 6.64
CA LEU A 129 -5.56 -9.25 5.59
C LEU A 129 -5.53 -10.04 4.29
N VAL A 130 -4.35 -10.51 3.88
CA VAL A 130 -4.22 -11.30 2.66
C VAL A 130 -5.00 -12.61 2.80
N GLU A 131 -4.90 -13.27 3.93
CA GLU A 131 -5.65 -14.50 4.17
C GLU A 131 -7.16 -14.26 4.14
N ARG A 132 -7.62 -13.19 4.76
CA ARG A 132 -9.06 -12.87 4.79
C ARG A 132 -9.59 -12.44 3.43
N ALA A 133 -8.77 -11.77 2.62
CA ALA A 133 -9.17 -11.33 1.29
C ALA A 133 -9.17 -12.49 0.29
N ALA A 134 -8.39 -13.52 0.57
CA ALA A 134 -8.36 -14.72 -0.27
C ALA A 134 -9.52 -15.63 0.11
#